data_471df83e964b417a73fe3867aad3b9ad
#
_entry.id   471df83e964b417a73fe3867aad3b9ad
#
_cell.length_a   1.000
_cell.length_b   1.000
_cell.length_c   1.000
_cell.angle_alpha   90.00
_cell.angle_beta   90.00
_cell.angle_gamma   90.00
#
_symmetry.space_group_name_H-M   'P 1'
#
loop_
_entity.id
_entity.type
_entity.pdbx_description
1 polymer ?
#
loop_
_entity_poly.entity_id
_entity_poly.type
_entity_poly.pdbx_seq_one_letter_code
_entity_poly.pdbx_strand_id
1 'polypeptide(L)'
;DQFTADPTARVFNGKMYLFPSHDIPAPESFPRKDWFCMADYHVFSSSNLTDWTDHGVIVSQDKVDWVNPTSFSMWAPDCIERNGKYYFYFPANVKTGRGFGIGVAIADNPEGPYIPQPEPIAKARGIDPSVFIDKDGQAYIYYSMGRIFAARLKENMTELSSDPVVLGDLPTKGLVEG
;
A
#
# COMPACT_ATOMS: atom_id res chain seq x y z
N ASP A 1 22.76 -2.05 0.28
CA ASP A 1 22.03 -2.88 -0.68
C ASP A 1 20.87 -3.55 0.07
N GLN A 2 19.65 -3.40 -0.43
CA GLN A 2 18.46 -4.04 0.11
C GLN A 2 17.63 -4.63 -1.02
N PHE A 3 16.87 -5.67 -0.70
CA PHE A 3 15.90 -6.24 -1.63
C PHE A 3 14.57 -5.52 -1.49
N THR A 4 13.96 -5.21 -2.62
CA THR A 4 12.66 -4.53 -2.68
C THR A 4 11.75 -5.21 -3.68
N ALA A 5 10.44 -5.11 -3.46
CA ALA A 5 9.44 -5.70 -4.35
C ALA A 5 8.28 -4.74 -4.60
N ASP A 6 7.56 -4.98 -5.69
CA ASP A 6 6.27 -4.40 -6.06
C ASP A 6 6.17 -2.87 -5.88
N PRO A 7 7.10 -2.07 -6.44
CA PRO A 7 7.08 -0.63 -6.23
C PRO A 7 5.93 0.04 -6.99
N THR A 8 5.23 0.95 -6.32
CA THR A 8 4.51 1.99 -7.05
C THR A 8 5.45 3.14 -7.40
N ALA A 9 5.28 3.73 -8.58
CA ALA A 9 6.05 4.87 -9.06
C ALA A 9 5.15 6.08 -9.25
N ARG A 10 5.52 7.22 -8.66
CA ARG A 10 4.75 8.47 -8.75
C ARG A 10 5.67 9.65 -9.03
N VAL A 11 5.17 10.63 -9.76
CA VAL A 11 5.87 11.91 -9.95
C VAL A 11 5.20 12.97 -9.09
N PHE A 12 5.95 13.51 -8.13
CA PHE A 12 5.51 14.63 -7.29
C PHE A 12 6.52 15.78 -7.44
N ASN A 13 6.04 16.97 -7.71
CA ASN A 13 6.87 18.18 -7.81
C ASN A 13 8.08 18.04 -8.75
N GLY A 14 7.92 17.31 -9.85
CA GLY A 14 8.98 17.09 -10.85
C GLY A 14 10.04 16.06 -10.49
N LYS A 15 9.89 15.35 -9.37
CA LYS A 15 10.72 14.19 -8.99
C LYS A 15 9.95 12.91 -9.11
N MET A 16 10.63 11.84 -9.51
CA MET A 16 10.11 10.47 -9.42
C MET A 16 10.30 9.96 -8.00
N TYR A 17 9.25 9.33 -7.47
CA TYR A 17 9.26 8.61 -6.21
C TYR A 17 8.91 7.15 -6.44
N LEU A 18 9.65 6.25 -5.77
CA LEU A 18 9.35 4.82 -5.72
C LEU A 18 9.04 4.43 -4.28
N PHE A 19 7.96 3.68 -4.13
CA PHE A 19 7.50 3.18 -2.84
C PHE A 19 7.44 1.64 -2.89
N PRO A 20 8.56 0.96 -2.71
CA PRO A 20 8.58 -0.50 -2.66
C PRO A 20 8.29 -1.02 -1.26
N SER A 21 7.85 -2.28 -1.19
CA SER A 21 8.01 -3.09 0.00
C SER A 21 9.47 -3.51 0.17
N HIS A 22 9.91 -3.68 1.43
CA HIS A 22 11.26 -4.12 1.77
C HIS A 22 11.25 -5.61 2.09
N ASP A 23 11.86 -6.39 1.22
CA ASP A 23 11.95 -7.84 1.34
C ASP A 23 13.14 -8.22 2.22
N ILE A 24 12.86 -8.95 3.31
CA ILE A 24 13.85 -9.38 4.29
C ILE A 24 13.98 -10.90 4.31
N PRO A 25 15.15 -11.44 4.71
CA PRO A 25 15.27 -12.88 4.97
C PRO A 25 14.22 -13.34 5.99
N ALA A 26 13.57 -14.46 5.71
CA ALA A 26 12.55 -15.00 6.61
C ALA A 26 13.12 -15.25 8.02
N PRO A 27 12.56 -14.62 9.07
CA PRO A 27 13.01 -14.84 10.44
C PRO A 27 12.89 -16.32 10.86
N GLU A 28 13.71 -16.75 11.82
CA GLU A 28 13.68 -18.16 12.27
C GLU A 28 12.31 -18.59 12.78
N SER A 29 11.56 -17.69 13.39
CA SER A 29 10.21 -17.92 13.87
C SER A 29 9.15 -17.99 12.77
N PHE A 30 9.47 -17.56 11.53
CA PHE A 30 8.51 -17.57 10.45
C PHE A 30 8.38 -18.98 9.86
N PRO A 31 7.15 -19.51 9.74
CA PRO A 31 6.96 -20.93 9.41
C PRO A 31 7.31 -21.31 7.95
N ARG A 32 7.34 -20.31 7.06
CA ARG A 32 7.60 -20.50 5.61
C ARG A 32 8.89 -19.82 5.21
N LYS A 33 10.00 -20.56 5.23
CA LYS A 33 11.35 -20.04 4.99
C LYS A 33 11.60 -19.51 3.57
N ASP A 34 10.83 -19.98 2.62
CA ASP A 34 10.87 -19.66 1.19
C ASP A 34 9.73 -18.71 0.76
N TRP A 35 9.12 -18.01 1.73
CA TRP A 35 8.02 -17.09 1.47
C TRP A 35 8.46 -15.63 1.56
N PHE A 36 7.68 -14.77 0.94
CA PHE A 36 7.84 -13.32 0.96
C PHE A 36 7.71 -12.77 2.38
N CYS A 37 8.75 -12.12 2.88
CA CYS A 37 8.78 -11.52 4.21
C CYS A 37 9.07 -10.04 4.09
N MET A 38 8.03 -9.20 4.22
CA MET A 38 8.12 -7.77 4.08
C MET A 38 7.61 -7.10 5.36
N ALA A 39 8.51 -6.43 6.07
CA ALA A 39 8.23 -5.85 7.39
C ALA A 39 7.90 -4.37 7.35
N ASP A 40 8.33 -3.68 6.29
CA ASP A 40 8.25 -2.23 6.17
C ASP A 40 8.27 -1.76 4.71
N TYR A 41 8.16 -0.45 4.54
CA TYR A 41 8.27 0.24 3.27
C TYR A 41 9.31 1.35 3.33
N HIS A 42 10.08 1.47 2.27
CA HIS A 42 10.95 2.62 2.03
C HIS A 42 10.35 3.57 1.00
N VAL A 43 10.89 4.77 0.92
CA VAL A 43 10.67 5.67 -0.21
C VAL A 43 12.00 6.12 -0.80
N PHE A 44 12.09 6.03 -2.10
CA PHE A 44 13.24 6.50 -2.88
C PHE A 44 12.82 7.65 -3.78
N SER A 45 13.70 8.61 -4.03
CA SER A 45 13.44 9.66 -5.01
C SER A 45 14.61 9.90 -5.96
N SER A 46 14.28 10.34 -7.17
CA SER A 46 15.25 10.71 -8.20
C SER A 46 14.74 11.88 -9.04
N SER A 47 15.65 12.76 -9.43
CA SER A 47 15.38 13.83 -10.39
C SER A 47 15.82 13.48 -11.82
N ASN A 48 16.61 12.40 -12.00
CA ASN A 48 17.21 12.03 -13.29
C ASN A 48 17.09 10.55 -13.63
N LEU A 49 16.42 9.75 -12.77
CA LEU A 49 16.18 8.30 -12.89
C LEU A 49 17.44 7.43 -12.83
N THR A 50 18.60 8.01 -12.57
CA THR A 50 19.86 7.29 -12.43
C THR A 50 20.40 7.35 -11.01
N ASP A 51 20.32 8.50 -10.38
CA ASP A 51 20.76 8.74 -9.02
C ASP A 51 19.55 8.74 -8.09
N TRP A 52 19.54 7.80 -7.14
CA TRP A 52 18.42 7.62 -6.22
C TRP A 52 18.84 7.93 -4.79
N THR A 53 17.97 8.61 -4.08
CA THR A 53 18.10 8.86 -2.63
C THR A 53 17.11 7.97 -1.90
N ASP A 54 17.60 7.14 -0.98
CA ASP A 54 16.78 6.42 -0.01
C ASP A 54 16.48 7.35 1.18
N HIS A 55 15.19 7.58 1.45
CA HIS A 55 14.72 8.39 2.57
C HIS A 55 14.42 7.55 3.82
N GLY A 56 14.67 6.24 3.77
CA GLY A 56 14.48 5.30 4.86
C GLY A 56 13.05 4.77 4.98
N VAL A 57 12.80 4.13 6.11
CA VAL A 57 11.51 3.48 6.41
C VAL A 57 10.42 4.52 6.66
N ILE A 58 9.32 4.39 5.93
CA ILE A 58 8.15 5.29 6.04
C ILE A 58 6.99 4.68 6.82
N VAL A 59 6.77 3.37 6.73
CA VAL A 59 5.79 2.61 7.50
C VAL A 59 6.36 1.24 7.81
N SER A 60 6.24 0.77 9.06
CA SER A 60 6.65 -0.58 9.46
C SER A 60 5.55 -1.30 10.24
N GLN A 61 5.50 -2.62 10.14
CA GLN A 61 4.43 -3.44 10.73
C GLN A 61 4.31 -3.31 12.26
N ASP A 62 5.42 -3.03 12.96
CA ASP A 62 5.47 -2.86 14.41
C ASP A 62 4.94 -1.49 14.88
N LYS A 63 4.72 -0.54 13.97
CA LYS A 63 4.18 0.81 14.22
C LYS A 63 2.72 0.96 13.82
N VAL A 64 2.09 -0.10 13.32
CA VAL A 64 0.69 -0.07 12.88
C VAL A 64 -0.14 -0.99 13.77
N ASP A 65 -0.97 -0.42 14.63
CA ASP A 65 -1.65 -1.12 15.72
C ASP A 65 -2.52 -2.31 15.29
N TRP A 66 -3.15 -2.22 14.12
CA TRP A 66 -4.03 -3.26 13.58
C TRP A 66 -3.30 -4.37 12.80
N VAL A 67 -2.03 -4.17 12.46
CA VAL A 67 -1.22 -5.14 11.71
C VAL A 67 -0.73 -6.25 12.64
N ASN A 68 -0.77 -7.48 12.16
CA ASN A 68 -0.14 -8.61 12.83
C ASN A 68 1.39 -8.48 12.74
N PRO A 69 2.09 -8.24 13.86
CA PRO A 69 3.52 -7.90 13.87
C PRO A 69 4.44 -9.08 13.50
N THR A 70 3.89 -10.27 13.30
CA THR A 70 4.66 -11.46 12.90
C THR A 70 4.25 -11.98 11.52
N SER A 71 3.44 -11.23 10.78
CA SER A 71 2.93 -11.67 9.48
C SER A 71 3.88 -11.39 8.33
N PHE A 72 4.74 -10.39 8.45
CA PHE A 72 5.66 -9.95 7.40
C PHE A 72 4.97 -9.77 6.05
N SER A 73 3.79 -9.15 6.07
CA SER A 73 2.87 -9.07 4.94
C SER A 73 2.63 -7.63 4.46
N MET A 74 3.64 -6.77 4.61
CA MET A 74 3.62 -5.40 4.09
C MET A 74 3.92 -5.44 2.58
N TRP A 75 2.93 -5.92 1.78
CA TRP A 75 3.10 -6.22 0.36
C TRP A 75 2.83 -4.99 -0.51
N ALA A 76 2.58 -5.19 -1.82
CA ALA A 76 2.47 -4.13 -2.83
C ALA A 76 1.66 -2.90 -2.38
N PRO A 77 2.28 -1.70 -2.30
CA PRO A 77 1.63 -0.48 -1.87
C PRO A 77 1.22 0.42 -3.04
N ASP A 78 0.48 1.48 -2.75
CA ASP A 78 0.31 2.62 -3.64
C ASP A 78 0.40 3.95 -2.88
N CYS A 79 0.70 5.03 -3.59
CA CYS A 79 0.76 6.37 -3.02
C CYS A 79 0.15 7.40 -3.97
N ILE A 80 -0.65 8.33 -3.44
CA ILE A 80 -1.23 9.41 -4.23
C ILE A 80 -1.23 10.73 -3.45
N GLU A 81 -1.10 11.84 -4.16
CA GLU A 81 -1.23 13.18 -3.58
C GLU A 81 -2.67 13.67 -3.75
N ARG A 82 -3.20 14.33 -2.71
CA ARG A 82 -4.43 15.12 -2.77
C ARG A 82 -4.38 16.29 -1.80
N ASN A 83 -4.62 17.49 -2.30
CA ASN A 83 -4.70 18.72 -1.52
C ASN A 83 -3.47 18.98 -0.62
N GLY A 84 -2.26 18.71 -1.16
CA GLY A 84 -0.99 18.90 -0.45
C GLY A 84 -0.70 17.85 0.62
N LYS A 85 -1.45 16.76 0.65
CA LYS A 85 -1.18 15.60 1.50
C LYS A 85 -0.88 14.38 0.64
N TYR A 86 -0.04 13.49 1.17
CA TYR A 86 0.35 12.24 0.54
C TYR A 86 -0.30 11.09 1.29
N TYR A 87 -1.05 10.26 0.58
CA TYR A 87 -1.78 9.11 1.11
C TYR A 87 -1.11 7.84 0.61
N PHE A 88 -0.50 7.11 1.52
CA PHE A 88 0.18 5.86 1.27
C PHE A 88 -0.72 4.69 1.68
N TYR A 89 -1.10 3.87 0.70
CA TYR A 89 -1.98 2.71 0.89
C TYR A 89 -1.16 1.44 0.91
N PHE A 90 -1.45 0.56 1.84
CA PHE A 90 -0.69 -0.69 1.99
C PHE A 90 -1.58 -1.83 2.50
N PRO A 91 -1.40 -3.07 1.98
CA PRO A 91 -2.05 -4.25 2.51
C PRO A 91 -1.23 -4.81 3.66
N ALA A 92 -1.91 -5.38 4.66
CA ALA A 92 -1.26 -6.20 5.68
C ALA A 92 -2.24 -7.16 6.33
N ASN A 93 -1.75 -8.28 6.86
CA ASN A 93 -2.56 -9.19 7.66
C ASN A 93 -3.00 -8.52 8.95
N VAL A 94 -4.29 -8.62 9.24
CA VAL A 94 -4.87 -8.03 10.45
C VAL A 94 -4.47 -8.80 11.69
N LYS A 95 -4.26 -8.08 12.79
CA LYS A 95 -3.90 -8.64 14.10
C LYS A 95 -5.05 -9.46 14.70
N THR A 96 -6.27 -9.02 14.50
CA THR A 96 -7.49 -9.67 14.99
C THR A 96 -8.34 -10.12 13.81
N GLY A 97 -8.70 -11.39 13.78
CA GLY A 97 -9.45 -11.97 12.66
C GLY A 97 -8.58 -12.70 11.65
N ARG A 98 -8.93 -12.65 10.39
CA ARG A 98 -8.20 -13.34 9.29
C ARG A 98 -8.11 -12.48 8.04
N GLY A 99 -7.03 -12.67 7.28
CA GLY A 99 -6.81 -12.08 5.97
C GLY A 99 -6.24 -10.66 6.02
N PHE A 100 -6.25 -10.03 4.87
CA PHE A 100 -5.65 -8.71 4.66
C PHE A 100 -6.66 -7.58 4.89
N GLY A 101 -6.21 -6.51 5.54
CA GLY A 101 -6.81 -5.20 5.49
C GLY A 101 -5.97 -4.26 4.63
N ILE A 102 -6.56 -3.17 4.17
CA ILE A 102 -5.85 -2.08 3.50
C ILE A 102 -5.76 -0.89 4.44
N GLY A 103 -4.54 -0.53 4.80
CA GLY A 103 -4.25 0.64 5.62
C GLY A 103 -3.97 1.89 4.81
N VAL A 104 -4.02 3.04 5.48
CA VAL A 104 -3.60 4.33 4.95
C VAL A 104 -2.65 4.97 5.93
N ALA A 105 -1.54 5.52 5.45
CA ALA A 105 -0.68 6.43 6.21
C ALA A 105 -0.62 7.78 5.49
N ILE A 106 -0.55 8.87 6.25
CA ILE A 106 -0.65 10.24 5.72
C ILE A 106 0.61 11.02 6.05
N ALA A 107 1.11 11.77 5.07
CA ALA A 107 2.26 12.67 5.23
C ALA A 107 2.00 14.05 4.60
N ASP A 108 2.79 15.02 5.04
CA ASP A 108 2.83 16.38 4.45
C ASP A 108 3.85 16.49 3.31
N ASN A 109 4.77 15.54 3.22
CA ASN A 109 5.80 15.45 2.17
C ASN A 109 5.87 14.03 1.62
N PRO A 110 6.23 13.86 0.36
CA PRO A 110 6.31 12.52 -0.23
C PRO A 110 7.37 11.62 0.40
N GLU A 111 8.39 12.22 1.02
CA GLU A 111 9.43 11.51 1.78
C GLU A 111 8.97 11.12 3.21
N GLY A 112 7.82 11.61 3.65
CA GLY A 112 7.29 11.41 4.99
C GLY A 112 7.61 12.57 5.96
N PRO A 113 7.51 12.36 7.29
CA PRO A 113 7.09 11.10 7.94
C PRO A 113 5.62 10.75 7.67
N TYR A 114 5.34 9.49 7.44
CA TYR A 114 3.97 8.98 7.28
C TYR A 114 3.39 8.53 8.61
N ILE A 115 2.16 8.98 8.90
CA ILE A 115 1.42 8.61 10.12
C ILE A 115 0.32 7.62 9.74
N PRO A 116 0.44 6.34 10.13
CA PRO A 116 -0.57 5.33 9.87
C PRO A 116 -1.89 5.64 10.57
N GLN A 117 -3.00 5.38 9.90
CA GLN A 117 -4.31 5.42 10.55
C GLN A 117 -4.45 4.24 11.52
N PRO A 118 -5.18 4.43 12.65
CA PRO A 118 -5.29 3.44 13.72
C PRO A 118 -6.04 2.17 13.30
N GLU A 119 -6.83 2.23 12.23
CA GLU A 119 -7.61 1.11 11.70
C GLU A 119 -7.47 1.03 10.18
N PRO A 120 -7.60 -0.16 9.59
CA PRO A 120 -7.66 -0.29 8.13
C PRO A 120 -8.96 0.30 7.59
N ILE A 121 -9.00 0.61 6.30
CA ILE A 121 -10.22 1.09 5.63
C ILE A 121 -11.33 0.05 5.80
N ALA A 122 -12.42 0.47 6.43
CA ALA A 122 -13.57 -0.41 6.67
C ALA A 122 -14.12 -0.98 5.35
N LYS A 123 -14.37 -2.29 5.31
CA LYS A 123 -14.84 -3.06 4.14
C LYS A 123 -13.83 -3.22 2.99
N ALA A 124 -12.68 -2.56 2.98
CA ALA A 124 -11.62 -2.80 2.01
C ALA A 124 -10.71 -3.94 2.51
N ARG A 125 -10.91 -5.13 1.97
CA ARG A 125 -10.16 -6.33 2.34
C ARG A 125 -9.52 -6.96 1.12
N GLY A 126 -8.21 -7.05 1.12
CA GLY A 126 -7.45 -7.60 -0.01
C GLY A 126 -6.02 -7.09 -0.03
N ILE A 127 -5.38 -7.26 -1.17
CA ILE A 127 -4.00 -6.88 -1.47
C ILE A 127 -3.98 -5.93 -2.67
N ASP A 128 -2.81 -5.41 -2.99
CA ASP A 128 -2.51 -4.62 -4.18
C ASP A 128 -3.44 -3.40 -4.34
N PRO A 129 -3.54 -2.53 -3.32
CA PRO A 129 -4.33 -1.33 -3.49
C PRO A 129 -3.75 -0.45 -4.59
N SER A 130 -4.63 0.09 -5.44
CA SER A 130 -4.30 1.11 -6.41
C SER A 130 -5.33 2.23 -6.32
N VAL A 131 -4.88 3.48 -6.24
CA VAL A 131 -5.75 4.63 -6.06
C VAL A 131 -5.65 5.58 -7.24
N PHE A 132 -6.81 6.00 -7.71
CA PHE A 132 -6.97 6.88 -8.85
C PHE A 132 -7.92 8.02 -8.49
N ILE A 133 -7.58 9.25 -8.88
CA ILE A 133 -8.46 10.42 -8.79
C ILE A 133 -8.89 10.79 -10.20
N ASP A 134 -10.18 10.75 -10.46
CA ASP A 134 -10.75 11.07 -11.76
C ASP A 134 -10.80 12.59 -11.97
N LYS A 135 -11.05 13.01 -13.20
CA LYS A 135 -11.09 14.42 -13.63
C LYS A 135 -12.14 15.26 -12.90
N ASP A 136 -13.18 14.63 -12.38
CA ASP A 136 -14.20 15.26 -11.54
C ASP A 136 -13.79 15.39 -10.07
N GLY A 137 -12.58 14.91 -9.70
CA GLY A 137 -12.06 14.91 -8.34
C GLY A 137 -12.51 13.73 -7.47
N GLN A 138 -13.34 12.83 -8.01
CA GLN A 138 -13.71 11.61 -7.27
C GLN A 138 -12.53 10.65 -7.21
N ALA A 139 -12.15 10.24 -6.00
CA ALA A 139 -11.14 9.23 -5.79
C ALA A 139 -11.74 7.82 -5.72
N TYR A 140 -11.05 6.88 -6.31
CA TYR A 140 -11.40 5.45 -6.33
C TYR A 140 -10.24 4.63 -5.80
N ILE A 141 -10.56 3.53 -5.12
CA ILE A 141 -9.60 2.51 -4.73
C ILE A 141 -9.96 1.19 -5.42
N TYR A 142 -8.95 0.56 -6.00
CA TYR A 142 -8.99 -0.79 -6.56
C TYR A 142 -8.14 -1.70 -5.71
N TYR A 143 -8.52 -2.96 -5.55
CA TYR A 143 -7.74 -3.96 -4.81
C TYR A 143 -8.21 -5.36 -5.19
N SER A 144 -7.42 -6.38 -4.83
CA SER A 144 -7.74 -7.76 -5.18
C SER A 144 -7.93 -8.68 -3.96
N MET A 145 -8.81 -9.65 -4.11
CA MET A 145 -8.99 -10.80 -3.22
C MET A 145 -9.54 -11.96 -4.06
N GLY A 146 -8.71 -12.50 -4.97
CA GLY A 146 -9.14 -13.47 -5.97
C GLY A 146 -10.08 -12.92 -7.05
N ARG A 147 -10.51 -11.67 -6.89
CA ARG A 147 -11.26 -10.84 -7.84
C ARG A 147 -10.83 -9.40 -7.65
N ILE A 148 -11.03 -8.58 -8.66
CA ILE A 148 -10.77 -7.15 -8.56
C ILE A 148 -12.02 -6.45 -8.03
N PHE A 149 -11.82 -5.66 -6.99
CA PHE A 149 -12.84 -4.81 -6.37
C PHE A 149 -12.54 -3.35 -6.66
N ALA A 150 -13.60 -2.55 -6.76
CA ALA A 150 -13.52 -1.10 -6.84
C ALA A 150 -14.47 -0.47 -5.85
N ALA A 151 -14.08 0.64 -5.23
CA ALA A 151 -14.92 1.46 -4.39
C ALA A 151 -14.57 2.94 -4.53
N ARG A 152 -15.53 3.83 -4.24
CA ARG A 152 -15.26 5.25 -4.12
C ARG A 152 -14.71 5.56 -2.74
N LEU A 153 -13.71 6.43 -2.70
CA LEU A 153 -13.20 7.02 -1.46
C LEU A 153 -13.97 8.31 -1.14
N LYS A 154 -14.10 8.61 0.16
CA LYS A 154 -14.51 9.94 0.63
C LYS A 154 -13.39 10.95 0.38
N GLU A 155 -13.68 12.23 0.56
CA GLU A 155 -12.71 13.31 0.42
C GLU A 155 -11.54 13.20 1.38
N ASN A 156 -11.73 12.58 2.55
CA ASN A 156 -10.67 12.33 3.53
C ASN A 156 -9.66 11.27 3.09
N MET A 157 -9.93 10.56 1.99
CA MET A 157 -9.05 9.52 1.41
C MET A 157 -8.81 8.29 2.31
N THR A 158 -9.44 8.22 3.49
CA THR A 158 -9.25 7.13 4.47
C THR A 158 -10.49 6.27 4.67
N GLU A 159 -11.61 6.65 4.06
CA GLU A 159 -12.89 5.96 4.19
C GLU A 159 -13.55 5.74 2.82
N LEU A 160 -14.32 4.67 2.71
CA LEU A 160 -15.15 4.43 1.52
C LEU A 160 -16.42 5.26 1.56
N SER A 161 -16.81 5.84 0.41
CA SER A 161 -18.11 6.51 0.21
C SER A 161 -19.14 5.61 -0.49
N SER A 162 -18.72 4.44 -0.98
CA SER A 162 -19.59 3.41 -1.55
C SER A 162 -19.19 2.03 -1.02
N ASP A 163 -20.10 1.08 -1.09
CA ASP A 163 -19.72 -0.32 -0.91
C ASP A 163 -18.81 -0.79 -2.06
N PRO A 164 -17.85 -1.69 -1.78
CA PRO A 164 -17.03 -2.29 -2.81
C PRO A 164 -17.87 -3.10 -3.80
N VAL A 165 -17.57 -2.95 -5.07
CA VAL A 165 -18.18 -3.73 -6.16
C VAL A 165 -17.12 -4.59 -6.84
N VAL A 166 -17.49 -5.80 -7.24
CA VAL A 166 -16.65 -6.66 -8.06
C VAL A 166 -16.71 -6.17 -9.50
N LEU A 167 -15.56 -6.03 -10.16
CA LEU A 167 -15.49 -5.73 -11.57
C LEU A 167 -15.75 -7.03 -12.36
N GLY A 168 -17.04 -7.23 -12.75
CA GLY A 168 -17.55 -8.53 -13.19
C GLY A 168 -17.10 -9.00 -14.58
N ASP A 169 -16.77 -8.10 -15.49
CA ASP A 169 -16.46 -8.43 -16.89
C ASP A 169 -14.96 -8.60 -17.16
N LEU A 170 -14.13 -8.53 -16.14
CA LEU A 170 -12.71 -8.75 -16.27
C LEU A 170 -12.39 -10.25 -16.26
N PRO A 171 -11.51 -10.73 -17.20
CA PRO A 171 -11.07 -12.11 -17.18
C PRO A 171 -10.18 -12.37 -15.98
N THR A 172 -10.78 -12.86 -14.89
CA THR A 172 -10.04 -13.17 -13.65
C THR A 172 -9.50 -14.59 -13.61
N LYS A 173 -9.71 -15.41 -14.67
CA LYS A 173 -9.12 -16.74 -14.76
C LYS A 173 -7.60 -16.63 -14.91
N GLY A 174 -6.89 -17.13 -13.92
CA GLY A 174 -5.43 -17.02 -13.87
C GLY A 174 -4.93 -15.70 -13.28
N LEU A 175 -5.82 -14.88 -12.69
CA LEU A 175 -5.40 -13.73 -11.89
C LEU A 175 -4.56 -14.24 -10.70
N VAL A 176 -3.34 -13.78 -10.64
CA VAL A 176 -2.39 -14.07 -9.54
C VAL A 176 -2.41 -12.91 -8.56
N GLU A 177 -2.39 -11.70 -9.09
CA GLU A 177 -2.33 -10.45 -8.34
C GLU A 177 -3.28 -9.41 -8.94
N GLY A 178 -3.54 -8.32 -8.21
CA GLY A 178 -4.46 -7.26 -8.58
C GLY A 178 -3.87 -6.13 -9.39
#